data_ee2aab4671312a7135a0ab1492f2b647
#
_entry.id   ee2aab4671312a7135a0ab1492f2b647
#
_cell.length_a   1.000
_cell.length_b   1.000
_cell.length_c   1.000
_cell.angle_alpha   90.00
_cell.angle_beta   90.00
_cell.angle_gamma   90.00
#
_symmetry.space_group_name_H-M   'P 1'
#
loop_
_entity.id
_entity.type
_entity.pdbx_description
1 polymer ?
#
loop_
_entity_poly.entity_id
_entity_poly.type
_entity_poly.pdbx_seq_one_letter_code
_entity_poly.pdbx_strand_id
1 'polypeptide(L)'
;MGNTLCAIEAWDSRNRRQVDELLQAEGIRRDRNLSYTCGIFDENMRIIATGSSFGNTLRCLAVASDHRGEGLMNEIVSHLMERQMAQGNSRVFLYTKPQSARLLGDLGFYEVARLEDAVFMENRFGGFTGYLRQLAKTRQPGRSAAIVMNANPFTRGHRYLVERAAGENDWLHLFLLSEEAGPIPYVVRKRLVREGVADLSNVILHDSDAYIISSATFPSYFLRDEDTAILAHAKLDLAVFGKIAEVLGVTARYAGEEKSSHVTRLYNETMAAELPKRGVAFRIIPRLELCGEIVSASSARQAIHDGQLEKAAFMLPESSLRYFESDEAEPVIKAIRAMDEARHY
;
A
#
# COMPACT_ATOMS: atom_id res chain seq x y z
N MET A 1 35.76 20.67 -11.07
CA MET A 1 34.84 20.73 -9.89
C MET A 1 34.11 19.40 -9.85
N GLY A 2 33.84 18.84 -8.69
CA GLY A 2 33.15 17.54 -8.63
C GLY A 2 31.62 17.71 -8.81
N ASN A 3 30.95 16.62 -9.09
CA ASN A 3 29.48 16.55 -9.13
C ASN A 3 28.87 17.05 -7.82
N THR A 4 27.70 17.69 -7.88
CA THR A 4 27.03 18.28 -6.70
C THR A 4 25.65 17.66 -6.54
N LEU A 5 25.37 17.09 -5.37
CA LEU A 5 24.06 16.56 -5.01
C LEU A 5 23.22 17.66 -4.32
N CYS A 6 22.01 17.90 -4.84
CA CYS A 6 21.08 18.90 -4.30
C CYS A 6 19.64 18.37 -4.25
N ALA A 7 18.87 18.92 -3.29
CA ALA A 7 17.41 18.75 -3.29
C ALA A 7 16.80 19.50 -4.49
N ILE A 8 15.74 18.93 -5.04
CA ILE A 8 14.95 19.54 -6.12
C ILE A 8 13.60 19.95 -5.55
N GLU A 9 13.46 21.24 -5.31
CA GLU A 9 12.27 21.80 -4.68
C GLU A 9 11.05 21.83 -5.62
N ALA A 10 9.86 21.81 -5.05
CA ALA A 10 8.60 21.78 -5.82
C ALA A 10 8.42 23.02 -6.72
N TRP A 11 8.95 24.16 -6.30
CA TRP A 11 8.90 25.44 -7.05
C TRP A 11 9.97 25.55 -8.14
N ASP A 12 11.01 24.70 -8.14
CA ASP A 12 12.10 24.74 -9.11
C ASP A 12 11.71 24.03 -10.41
N SER A 13 10.96 24.73 -11.22
CA SER A 13 10.43 24.19 -12.48
C SER A 13 11.51 23.79 -13.49
N ARG A 14 12.68 24.48 -13.48
CA ARG A 14 13.80 24.18 -14.38
C ARG A 14 14.42 22.83 -14.06
N ASN A 15 14.82 22.63 -12.81
CA ASN A 15 15.48 21.40 -12.40
C ASN A 15 14.48 20.22 -12.38
N ARG A 16 13.21 20.46 -12.06
CA ARG A 16 12.15 19.45 -12.20
C ARG A 16 11.99 18.97 -13.65
N ARG A 17 12.07 19.85 -14.64
CA ARG A 17 12.06 19.47 -16.06
C ARG A 17 13.27 18.62 -16.42
N GLN A 18 14.48 18.95 -15.95
CA GLN A 18 15.66 18.13 -16.17
C GLN A 18 15.51 16.73 -15.55
N VAL A 19 14.92 16.63 -14.34
CA VAL A 19 14.59 15.33 -13.73
C VAL A 19 13.64 14.54 -14.61
N ASP A 20 12.58 15.18 -15.14
CA ASP A 20 11.61 14.52 -16.01
C ASP A 20 12.25 14.04 -17.32
N GLU A 21 13.11 14.85 -17.93
CA GLU A 21 13.87 14.49 -19.14
C GLU A 21 14.79 13.29 -18.89
N LEU A 22 15.53 13.28 -17.77
CA LEU A 22 16.37 12.14 -17.39
C LEU A 22 15.54 10.87 -17.14
N LEU A 23 14.45 10.97 -16.36
CA LEU A 23 13.58 9.83 -16.10
C LEU A 23 13.02 9.26 -17.42
N GLN A 24 12.54 10.13 -18.32
CA GLN A 24 12.00 9.73 -19.62
C GLN A 24 13.07 9.04 -20.50
N ALA A 25 14.29 9.56 -20.52
CA ALA A 25 15.41 8.96 -21.26
C ALA A 25 15.74 7.54 -20.75
N GLU A 26 15.58 7.28 -19.44
CA GLU A 26 15.79 5.97 -18.83
C GLU A 26 14.51 5.09 -18.79
N GLY A 27 13.44 5.50 -19.50
CA GLY A 27 12.18 4.76 -19.59
C GLY A 27 11.43 4.68 -18.27
N ILE A 28 11.50 5.74 -17.48
CA ILE A 28 10.83 5.91 -16.18
C ILE A 28 9.93 7.15 -16.28
N ARG A 29 8.71 7.07 -15.78
CA ARG A 29 7.84 8.23 -15.61
C ARG A 29 8.02 8.82 -14.22
N ARG A 30 7.75 10.11 -14.04
CA ARG A 30 7.65 10.66 -12.68
C ARG A 30 6.47 10.01 -11.95
N ASP A 31 6.71 9.55 -10.74
CA ASP A 31 5.62 9.12 -9.85
C ASP A 31 4.78 10.32 -9.41
N ARG A 32 3.47 10.11 -9.26
CA ARG A 32 2.55 11.16 -8.79
C ARG A 32 2.75 11.48 -7.31
N ASN A 33 3.14 10.48 -6.53
CA ASN A 33 3.32 10.56 -5.09
C ASN A 33 4.82 10.67 -4.74
N LEU A 34 5.34 11.88 -4.68
CA LEU A 34 6.71 12.16 -4.24
C LEU A 34 6.70 13.22 -3.15
N SER A 35 7.34 12.91 -2.01
CA SER A 35 7.53 13.85 -0.91
C SER A 35 8.89 14.53 -0.94
N TYR A 36 9.85 13.95 -1.66
CA TYR A 36 11.20 14.48 -1.81
C TYR A 36 11.82 14.00 -3.12
N THR A 37 12.63 14.87 -3.75
CA THR A 37 13.43 14.54 -4.93
C THR A 37 14.80 15.17 -4.78
N CYS A 38 15.86 14.46 -5.19
CA CYS A 38 17.22 15.00 -5.31
C CYS A 38 17.80 14.70 -6.68
N GLY A 39 18.83 15.44 -7.04
CA GLY A 39 19.59 15.25 -8.28
C GLY A 39 21.07 15.51 -8.08
N ILE A 40 21.91 14.82 -8.84
CA ILE A 40 23.34 15.10 -8.96
C ILE A 40 23.56 15.88 -10.24
N PHE A 41 24.23 17.02 -10.14
CA PHE A 41 24.55 17.92 -11.23
C PHE A 41 26.02 17.75 -11.65
N ASP A 42 26.26 17.78 -12.95
CA ASP A 42 27.60 17.88 -13.54
C ASP A 42 28.12 19.33 -13.53
N GLU A 43 29.32 19.53 -14.06
CA GLU A 43 29.95 20.86 -14.15
C GLU A 43 29.16 21.87 -15.01
N ASN A 44 28.28 21.38 -15.91
CA ASN A 44 27.43 22.17 -16.77
C ASN A 44 26.05 22.43 -16.21
N MET A 45 25.81 22.08 -14.93
CA MET A 45 24.51 22.16 -14.27
C MET A 45 23.42 21.28 -14.94
N ARG A 46 23.82 20.18 -15.55
CA ARG A 46 22.93 19.14 -16.06
C ARG A 46 22.72 18.07 -14.98
N ILE A 47 21.49 17.62 -14.80
CA ILE A 47 21.19 16.51 -13.90
C ILE A 47 21.58 15.19 -14.57
N ILE A 48 22.54 14.49 -13.96
CA ILE A 48 23.09 13.21 -14.43
C ILE A 48 22.63 12.00 -13.61
N ALA A 49 22.08 12.23 -12.42
CA ALA A 49 21.43 11.22 -11.61
C ALA A 49 20.30 11.85 -10.79
N THR A 50 19.28 11.06 -10.48
CA THR A 50 18.12 11.51 -9.67
C THR A 50 17.58 10.36 -8.84
N GLY A 51 16.92 10.70 -7.76
CA GLY A 51 16.15 9.80 -6.93
C GLY A 51 15.13 10.56 -6.09
N SER A 52 14.07 9.86 -5.73
CA SER A 52 12.96 10.42 -4.97
C SER A 52 12.54 9.49 -3.84
N SER A 53 11.72 10.00 -2.92
CA SER A 53 11.06 9.19 -1.90
C SER A 53 9.61 9.60 -1.69
N PHE A 54 8.80 8.63 -1.22
CA PHE A 54 7.45 8.83 -0.71
C PHE A 54 7.22 7.90 0.48
N GLY A 55 6.84 8.47 1.63
CA GLY A 55 6.83 7.71 2.88
C GLY A 55 8.19 7.06 3.09
N ASN A 56 8.22 5.76 3.33
CA ASN A 56 9.43 4.96 3.49
C ASN A 56 9.83 4.19 2.20
N THR A 57 9.41 4.64 1.02
CA THR A 57 9.78 4.03 -0.27
C THR A 57 10.69 4.92 -1.08
N LEU A 58 11.77 4.35 -1.66
CA LEU A 58 12.59 5.01 -2.68
C LEU A 58 11.94 4.83 -4.06
N ARG A 59 11.94 5.90 -4.85
CA ARG A 59 11.23 5.96 -6.14
C ARG A 59 12.02 6.73 -7.18
N CYS A 60 11.73 6.51 -8.44
CA CYS A 60 12.28 7.28 -9.56
C CYS A 60 13.81 7.36 -9.53
N LEU A 61 14.48 6.24 -9.25
CA LEU A 61 15.93 6.14 -9.25
C LEU A 61 16.43 6.03 -10.70
N ALA A 62 17.26 6.97 -11.15
CA ALA A 62 17.83 6.98 -12.50
C ALA A 62 19.24 7.57 -12.51
N VAL A 63 20.09 7.04 -13.40
CA VAL A 63 21.40 7.58 -13.75
C VAL A 63 21.49 7.64 -15.26
N ALA A 64 21.91 8.78 -15.79
CA ALA A 64 22.09 8.99 -17.22
C ALA A 64 23.01 7.90 -17.82
N SER A 65 22.63 7.39 -18.99
CA SER A 65 23.29 6.24 -19.60
C SER A 65 24.79 6.47 -19.89
N ASP A 66 25.18 7.73 -20.17
CA ASP A 66 26.54 8.18 -20.40
C ASP A 66 27.38 8.33 -19.11
N HIS A 67 26.76 8.25 -17.93
CA HIS A 67 27.39 8.34 -16.60
C HIS A 67 27.27 7.07 -15.76
N ARG A 68 26.91 5.94 -16.40
CA ARG A 68 26.86 4.64 -15.71
C ARG A 68 28.25 4.15 -15.32
N GLY A 69 28.33 3.54 -14.14
CA GLY A 69 29.60 3.04 -13.61
C GLY A 69 30.39 4.05 -12.76
N GLU A 70 29.95 5.31 -12.66
CA GLU A 70 30.61 6.37 -11.88
C GLU A 70 30.19 6.38 -10.39
N GLY A 71 29.43 5.41 -9.92
CA GLY A 71 28.98 5.33 -8.52
C GLY A 71 27.81 6.24 -8.15
N LEU A 72 27.24 6.97 -9.11
CA LEU A 72 26.16 7.96 -8.84
C LEU A 72 24.89 7.35 -8.23
N MET A 73 24.54 6.11 -8.61
CA MET A 73 23.40 5.42 -7.99
C MET A 73 23.64 5.18 -6.49
N ASN A 74 24.86 4.81 -6.12
CA ASN A 74 25.22 4.64 -4.72
C ASN A 74 25.10 5.96 -3.94
N GLU A 75 25.56 7.07 -4.52
CA GLU A 75 25.46 8.41 -3.91
C GLU A 75 23.99 8.82 -3.69
N ILE A 76 23.13 8.67 -4.71
CA ILE A 76 21.68 8.95 -4.62
C ILE A 76 21.02 8.07 -3.56
N VAL A 77 21.26 6.77 -3.58
CA VAL A 77 20.65 5.83 -2.64
C VAL A 77 21.11 6.11 -1.21
N SER A 78 22.41 6.36 -1.00
CA SER A 78 22.97 6.70 0.32
C SER A 78 22.33 7.97 0.88
N HIS A 79 22.24 9.03 0.09
CA HIS A 79 21.59 10.28 0.49
C HIS A 79 20.12 10.08 0.87
N LEU A 80 19.37 9.33 0.06
CA LEU A 80 17.96 9.03 0.35
C LEU A 80 17.83 8.18 1.61
N MET A 81 18.71 7.20 1.84
CA MET A 81 18.73 6.37 3.04
C MET A 81 19.03 7.18 4.30
N GLU A 82 20.03 8.08 4.26
CA GLU A 82 20.32 8.99 5.38
C GLU A 82 19.11 9.86 5.73
N ARG A 83 18.44 10.39 4.71
CA ARG A 83 17.22 11.17 4.90
C ARG A 83 16.10 10.35 5.52
N GLN A 84 15.87 9.12 5.07
CA GLN A 84 14.88 8.21 5.64
C GLN A 84 15.19 7.93 7.12
N MET A 85 16.43 7.65 7.46
CA MET A 85 16.86 7.44 8.85
C MET A 85 16.65 8.67 9.71
N ALA A 86 16.95 9.87 9.20
CA ALA A 86 16.72 11.14 9.92
C ALA A 86 15.22 11.39 10.18
N GLN A 87 14.33 10.84 9.36
CA GLN A 87 12.87 10.86 9.55
C GLN A 87 12.34 9.74 10.46
N GLY A 88 13.22 8.88 11.00
CA GLY A 88 12.85 7.73 11.82
C GLY A 88 12.47 6.48 11.05
N ASN A 89 12.58 6.49 9.72
CA ASN A 89 12.27 5.34 8.87
C ASN A 89 13.47 4.41 8.74
N SER A 90 13.64 3.47 9.65
CA SER A 90 14.72 2.47 9.60
C SER A 90 14.47 1.34 8.59
N ARG A 91 13.23 1.16 8.16
CA ARG A 91 12.83 0.18 7.13
C ARG A 91 12.40 0.91 5.88
N VAL A 92 13.17 0.70 4.81
CA VAL A 92 12.99 1.37 3.53
C VAL A 92 12.76 0.33 2.44
N PHE A 93 11.82 0.61 1.57
CA PHE A 93 11.41 -0.27 0.49
C PHE A 93 11.66 0.38 -0.87
N LEU A 94 11.73 -0.45 -1.90
CA LEU A 94 11.74 0.01 -3.28
C LEU A 94 11.13 -1.03 -4.22
N TYR A 95 10.72 -0.54 -5.38
CA TYR A 95 10.25 -1.34 -6.49
C TYR A 95 11.10 -1.02 -7.70
N THR A 96 11.50 -2.06 -8.42
CA THR A 96 12.42 -1.89 -9.54
C THR A 96 12.17 -2.90 -10.66
N LYS A 97 12.75 -2.63 -11.82
CA LYS A 97 12.83 -3.61 -12.90
C LYS A 97 13.80 -4.75 -12.53
N PRO A 98 13.57 -6.00 -12.97
CA PRO A 98 14.45 -7.13 -12.66
C PRO A 98 15.94 -6.91 -13.01
N GLN A 99 16.19 -6.14 -14.08
CA GLN A 99 17.55 -5.83 -14.53
C GLN A 99 18.34 -4.99 -13.52
N SER A 100 17.64 -4.10 -12.78
CA SER A 100 18.26 -3.21 -11.80
C SER A 100 18.35 -3.83 -10.41
N ALA A 101 17.67 -4.94 -10.15
CA ALA A 101 17.60 -5.55 -8.82
C ALA A 101 18.96 -5.99 -8.29
N ARG A 102 19.88 -6.48 -9.17
CA ARG A 102 21.23 -6.87 -8.77
C ARG A 102 22.03 -5.67 -8.24
N LEU A 103 22.02 -4.55 -8.98
CA LEU A 103 22.70 -3.33 -8.57
C LEU A 103 22.18 -2.84 -7.20
N LEU A 104 20.86 -2.85 -6.99
CA LEU A 104 20.25 -2.45 -5.72
C LEU A 104 20.52 -3.46 -4.60
N GLY A 105 20.69 -4.74 -4.95
CA GLY A 105 21.19 -5.76 -4.02
C GLY A 105 22.59 -5.46 -3.52
N ASP A 106 23.51 -5.03 -4.39
CA ASP A 106 24.86 -4.62 -4.03
C ASP A 106 24.85 -3.36 -3.13
N LEU A 107 23.77 -2.56 -3.16
CA LEU A 107 23.54 -1.40 -2.30
C LEU A 107 22.78 -1.73 -1.00
N GLY A 108 22.62 -3.01 -0.66
CA GLY A 108 22.05 -3.45 0.62
C GLY A 108 20.54 -3.65 0.62
N PHE A 109 19.91 -3.80 -0.54
CA PHE A 109 18.50 -4.17 -0.63
C PHE A 109 18.31 -5.66 -0.90
N TYR A 110 17.33 -6.26 -0.27
CA TYR A 110 17.02 -7.70 -0.33
C TYR A 110 15.65 -7.94 -0.94
N GLU A 111 15.54 -8.94 -1.79
CA GLU A 111 14.28 -9.25 -2.46
C GLU A 111 13.23 -9.81 -1.48
N VAL A 112 12.04 -9.22 -1.51
CA VAL A 112 10.83 -9.68 -0.83
C VAL A 112 10.01 -10.54 -1.78
N ALA A 113 9.76 -10.03 -2.99
CA ALA A 113 9.02 -10.72 -4.05
C ALA A 113 9.52 -10.30 -5.43
N ARG A 114 9.41 -11.22 -6.40
CA ARG A 114 9.84 -11.02 -7.80
C ARG A 114 8.78 -11.50 -8.77
N LEU A 115 8.55 -10.70 -9.80
CA LEU A 115 7.81 -11.03 -11.03
C LEU A 115 8.73 -10.91 -12.24
N GLU A 116 8.21 -11.17 -13.43
CA GLU A 116 8.94 -10.97 -14.69
C GLU A 116 9.28 -9.50 -14.98
N ASP A 117 8.44 -8.58 -14.54
CA ASP A 117 8.49 -7.15 -14.84
C ASP A 117 8.72 -6.24 -13.62
N ALA A 118 8.67 -6.79 -12.40
CA ALA A 118 8.82 -6.04 -11.15
C ALA A 118 9.48 -6.84 -10.03
N VAL A 119 10.30 -6.17 -9.23
CA VAL A 119 10.90 -6.71 -8.01
C VAL A 119 10.60 -5.77 -6.85
N PHE A 120 10.10 -6.31 -5.77
CA PHE A 120 9.92 -5.64 -4.49
C PHE A 120 11.08 -5.96 -3.56
N MET A 121 11.71 -4.94 -3.01
CA MET A 121 12.92 -5.08 -2.18
C MET A 121 12.81 -4.25 -0.91
N GLU A 122 13.53 -4.69 0.13
CA GLU A 122 13.68 -3.98 1.41
C GLU A 122 15.16 -3.84 1.80
N ASN A 123 15.51 -2.82 2.60
CA ASN A 123 16.89 -2.61 3.09
C ASN A 123 17.26 -3.47 4.30
N ARG A 124 16.39 -4.36 4.76
CA ARG A 124 16.61 -5.16 5.97
C ARG A 124 16.81 -6.64 5.63
N PHE A 125 18.01 -7.15 5.88
CA PHE A 125 18.27 -8.58 5.74
C PHE A 125 17.32 -9.40 6.62
N GLY A 126 16.55 -10.30 5.99
CA GLY A 126 15.61 -11.16 6.68
C GLY A 126 14.40 -10.45 7.31
N GLY A 127 14.10 -9.21 6.94
CA GLY A 127 12.95 -8.45 7.45
C GLY A 127 11.65 -9.17 7.18
N PHE A 128 11.37 -9.50 5.91
CA PHE A 128 10.17 -10.25 5.54
C PHE A 128 10.13 -11.65 6.17
N THR A 129 11.25 -12.35 6.22
CA THR A 129 11.33 -13.66 6.90
C THR A 129 11.01 -13.54 8.39
N GLY A 130 11.44 -12.46 9.04
CA GLY A 130 11.09 -12.15 10.42
C GLY A 130 9.60 -11.91 10.61
N TYR A 131 8.97 -11.16 9.71
CA TYR A 131 7.54 -10.95 9.69
C TYR A 131 6.77 -12.26 9.53
N LEU A 132 7.16 -13.10 8.57
CA LEU A 132 6.55 -14.43 8.38
C LEU A 132 6.68 -15.32 9.63
N ARG A 133 7.84 -15.30 10.31
CA ARG A 133 8.00 -16.04 11.57
C ARG A 133 7.08 -15.55 12.69
N GLN A 134 6.80 -14.24 12.77
CA GLN A 134 5.83 -13.72 13.74
C GLN A 134 4.40 -14.16 13.39
N LEU A 135 4.03 -14.10 12.13
CA LEU A 135 2.74 -14.58 11.66
C LEU A 135 2.56 -16.08 11.94
N ALA A 136 3.58 -16.89 11.68
CA ALA A 136 3.54 -18.33 11.92
C ALA A 136 3.19 -18.71 13.39
N LYS A 137 3.48 -17.84 14.37
CA LYS A 137 3.10 -18.06 15.77
C LYS A 137 1.59 -17.97 16.02
N THR A 138 0.85 -17.35 15.09
CA THR A 138 -0.60 -17.19 15.18
C THR A 138 -1.36 -18.22 14.35
N ARG A 139 -0.64 -19.15 13.69
CA ARG A 139 -1.26 -20.25 12.96
C ARG A 139 -2.09 -21.11 13.89
N GLN A 140 -3.29 -21.44 13.46
CA GLN A 140 -4.23 -22.25 14.19
C GLN A 140 -4.56 -23.55 13.42
N PRO A 141 -4.96 -24.63 14.14
CA PRO A 141 -5.43 -25.86 13.49
C PRO A 141 -6.80 -25.65 12.86
N GLY A 142 -7.10 -26.40 11.79
CA GLY A 142 -8.37 -26.30 11.09
C GLY A 142 -8.32 -25.46 9.82
N ARG A 143 -9.50 -25.14 9.27
CA ARG A 143 -9.63 -24.32 8.05
C ARG A 143 -9.42 -22.87 8.37
N SER A 144 -8.41 -22.28 7.78
CA SER A 144 -8.09 -20.86 7.95
C SER A 144 -8.38 -20.08 6.69
N ALA A 145 -9.01 -18.92 6.85
CA ALA A 145 -9.25 -17.94 5.79
C ALA A 145 -8.53 -16.62 6.09
N ALA A 146 -8.46 -15.74 5.08
CA ALA A 146 -7.94 -14.39 5.25
C ALA A 146 -8.81 -13.34 4.58
N ILE A 147 -8.84 -12.15 5.20
CA ILE A 147 -9.32 -10.90 4.63
C ILE A 147 -8.22 -9.87 4.74
N VAL A 148 -8.08 -9.03 3.71
CA VAL A 148 -7.26 -7.81 3.74
C VAL A 148 -8.18 -6.62 3.52
N MET A 149 -8.13 -5.62 4.38
CA MET A 149 -8.97 -4.42 4.26
C MET A 149 -8.26 -3.15 4.72
N ASN A 150 -8.70 -2.01 4.17
CA ASN A 150 -8.28 -0.70 4.63
C ASN A 150 -9.15 -0.18 5.80
N ALA A 151 -10.45 -0.45 5.75
CA ALA A 151 -11.43 -0.06 6.78
C ALA A 151 -11.39 1.45 7.12
N ASN A 152 -11.52 2.31 6.12
CA ASN A 152 -11.43 3.75 6.26
C ASN A 152 -12.75 4.49 5.91
N PRO A 153 -13.75 4.55 6.82
CA PRO A 153 -13.84 3.90 8.14
C PRO A 153 -14.21 2.41 8.11
N PHE A 154 -14.16 1.76 9.28
CA PHE A 154 -14.78 0.45 9.45
C PHE A 154 -16.29 0.57 9.42
N THR A 155 -16.95 -0.13 8.50
CA THR A 155 -18.39 -0.06 8.25
C THR A 155 -19.09 -1.38 8.56
N ARG A 156 -20.44 -1.36 8.61
CA ARG A 156 -21.25 -2.58 8.70
C ARG A 156 -21.00 -3.53 7.52
N GLY A 157 -20.64 -2.99 6.33
CA GLY A 157 -20.25 -3.81 5.18
C GLY A 157 -18.93 -4.58 5.42
N HIS A 158 -17.94 -3.95 6.06
CA HIS A 158 -16.72 -4.63 6.49
C HIS A 158 -17.03 -5.69 7.56
N ARG A 159 -17.84 -5.35 8.54
CA ARG A 159 -18.29 -6.27 9.61
C ARG A 159 -18.99 -7.48 9.02
N TYR A 160 -19.93 -7.29 8.10
CA TYR A 160 -20.64 -8.35 7.39
C TYR A 160 -19.68 -9.30 6.66
N LEU A 161 -18.70 -8.75 5.94
CA LEU A 161 -17.66 -9.57 5.27
C LEU A 161 -16.88 -10.44 6.27
N VAL A 162 -16.49 -9.86 7.42
CA VAL A 162 -15.78 -10.59 8.48
C VAL A 162 -16.66 -11.69 9.07
N GLU A 163 -17.92 -11.40 9.39
CA GLU A 163 -18.86 -12.38 9.94
C GLU A 163 -19.10 -13.56 9.00
N ARG A 164 -19.27 -13.27 7.69
CA ARG A 164 -19.45 -14.30 6.68
C ARG A 164 -18.22 -15.22 6.59
N ALA A 165 -17.04 -14.63 6.50
CA ALA A 165 -15.80 -15.40 6.41
C ALA A 165 -15.49 -16.17 7.70
N ALA A 166 -15.71 -15.57 8.87
CA ALA A 166 -15.53 -16.24 10.17
C ALA A 166 -16.52 -17.39 10.38
N GLY A 167 -17.77 -17.23 9.94
CA GLY A 167 -18.80 -18.28 10.03
C GLY A 167 -18.57 -19.48 9.12
N GLU A 168 -17.80 -19.33 8.03
CA GLU A 168 -17.51 -20.39 7.07
C GLU A 168 -16.18 -21.11 7.35
N ASN A 169 -15.36 -20.62 8.30
CA ASN A 169 -14.02 -21.12 8.60
C ASN A 169 -13.79 -21.28 10.10
N ASP A 170 -12.89 -22.16 10.49
CA ASP A 170 -12.54 -22.36 11.88
C ASP A 170 -11.77 -21.14 12.42
N TRP A 171 -10.96 -20.49 11.56
CA TRP A 171 -10.19 -19.27 11.88
C TRP A 171 -10.20 -18.27 10.73
N LEU A 172 -10.22 -16.99 11.08
CA LEU A 172 -10.09 -15.89 10.16
C LEU A 172 -8.91 -14.99 10.52
N HIS A 173 -7.93 -14.89 9.63
CA HIS A 173 -6.84 -13.93 9.72
C HIS A 173 -7.25 -12.64 9.03
N LEU A 174 -7.49 -11.59 9.83
CA LEU A 174 -7.91 -10.27 9.35
C LEU A 174 -6.71 -9.33 9.30
N PHE A 175 -6.26 -8.96 8.09
CA PHE A 175 -5.17 -8.02 7.87
C PHE A 175 -5.71 -6.63 7.65
N LEU A 176 -5.26 -5.69 8.49
CA LEU A 176 -5.55 -4.27 8.31
C LEU A 176 -4.34 -3.59 7.65
N LEU A 177 -4.58 -2.88 6.54
CA LEU A 177 -3.53 -2.12 5.85
C LEU A 177 -2.96 -1.05 6.76
N SER A 178 -1.63 -1.11 6.99
CA SER A 178 -0.92 -0.27 7.99
C SER A 178 -0.57 1.12 7.47
N GLU A 179 -0.82 1.42 6.19
CA GLU A 179 -0.47 2.72 5.62
C GLU A 179 -1.36 3.85 6.12
N GLU A 180 -0.76 5.04 6.19
CA GLU A 180 -1.43 6.31 6.52
C GLU A 180 -2.03 6.97 5.27
N ALA A 181 -2.61 6.17 4.37
CA ALA A 181 -3.33 6.67 3.21
C ALA A 181 -4.79 6.92 3.58
N GLY A 182 -5.23 8.17 3.55
CA GLY A 182 -6.60 8.57 3.83
C GLY A 182 -6.80 9.34 5.14
N PRO A 183 -8.03 9.84 5.38
CA PRO A 183 -8.29 10.79 6.45
C PRO A 183 -8.28 10.20 7.86
N ILE A 184 -8.45 8.87 8.00
CA ILE A 184 -8.50 8.22 9.32
C ILE A 184 -7.16 7.55 9.61
N PRO A 185 -6.43 7.98 10.68
CA PRO A 185 -5.13 7.40 11.04
C PRO A 185 -5.20 5.89 11.29
N TYR A 186 -4.12 5.18 10.97
CA TYR A 186 -4.05 3.73 11.15
C TYR A 186 -4.39 3.27 12.56
N VAL A 187 -3.88 3.96 13.59
CA VAL A 187 -4.14 3.60 15.00
C VAL A 187 -5.63 3.64 15.35
N VAL A 188 -6.36 4.61 14.79
CA VAL A 188 -7.81 4.73 14.96
C VAL A 188 -8.52 3.60 14.22
N ARG A 189 -8.19 3.37 12.94
CA ARG A 189 -8.77 2.27 12.14
C ARG A 189 -8.60 0.93 12.84
N LYS A 190 -7.38 0.66 13.36
CA LYS A 190 -7.06 -0.58 14.08
C LYS A 190 -7.89 -0.75 15.35
N ARG A 191 -8.09 0.32 16.12
CA ARG A 191 -8.95 0.31 17.30
C ARG A 191 -10.40 -0.01 16.93
N LEU A 192 -10.95 0.71 15.94
CA LEU A 192 -12.35 0.54 15.51
C LEU A 192 -12.61 -0.88 14.97
N VAL A 193 -11.68 -1.43 14.18
CA VAL A 193 -11.79 -2.81 13.70
C VAL A 193 -11.73 -3.79 14.88
N ARG A 194 -10.74 -3.65 15.79
CA ARG A 194 -10.59 -4.55 16.95
C ARG A 194 -11.83 -4.57 17.81
N GLU A 195 -12.38 -3.40 18.15
CA GLU A 195 -13.61 -3.28 18.93
C GLU A 195 -14.79 -3.85 18.15
N GLY A 196 -14.86 -3.55 16.86
CA GLY A 196 -15.96 -3.96 16.00
C GLY A 196 -16.02 -5.45 15.67
N VAL A 197 -14.98 -6.24 15.99
CA VAL A 197 -14.94 -7.71 15.82
C VAL A 197 -14.67 -8.45 17.12
N ALA A 198 -14.70 -7.76 18.27
CA ALA A 198 -14.28 -8.31 19.57
C ALA A 198 -15.14 -9.50 20.05
N ASP A 199 -16.36 -9.62 19.59
CA ASP A 199 -17.28 -10.73 19.87
C ASP A 199 -17.03 -11.98 19.02
N LEU A 200 -16.19 -11.88 17.98
CA LEU A 200 -15.84 -12.99 17.09
C LEU A 200 -14.56 -13.66 17.60
N SER A 201 -14.72 -14.73 18.37
CA SER A 201 -13.62 -15.42 19.07
C SER A 201 -12.61 -16.12 18.12
N ASN A 202 -12.99 -16.35 16.86
CA ASN A 202 -12.15 -17.00 15.85
C ASN A 202 -11.54 -16.02 14.84
N VAL A 203 -11.53 -14.71 15.14
CA VAL A 203 -10.88 -13.67 14.32
C VAL A 203 -9.56 -13.25 14.94
N ILE A 204 -8.48 -13.35 14.17
CA ILE A 204 -7.14 -12.92 14.56
C ILE A 204 -6.76 -11.70 13.74
N LEU A 205 -6.66 -10.54 14.40
CA LEU A 205 -6.30 -9.27 13.75
C LEU A 205 -4.78 -9.16 13.60
N HIS A 206 -4.33 -8.85 12.40
CA HIS A 206 -2.94 -8.63 12.03
C HIS A 206 -2.70 -7.22 11.48
N ASP A 207 -1.52 -6.69 11.72
CA ASP A 207 -0.98 -5.57 10.98
C ASP A 207 -0.42 -6.07 9.66
N SER A 208 -0.74 -5.40 8.55
CA SER A 208 -0.16 -5.76 7.25
C SER A 208 1.32 -5.45 7.17
N ASP A 209 1.79 -4.60 8.11
CA ASP A 209 3.08 -3.96 8.01
C ASP A 209 3.23 -3.28 6.63
N ALA A 210 4.42 -3.08 6.12
CA ALA A 210 4.64 -2.54 4.78
C ALA A 210 4.68 -3.63 3.68
N TYR A 211 4.36 -4.88 4.01
CA TYR A 211 4.46 -6.00 3.06
C TYR A 211 3.18 -6.22 2.25
N ILE A 212 2.01 -5.92 2.79
CA ILE A 212 0.77 -5.92 2.01
C ILE A 212 0.54 -4.48 1.54
N ILE A 213 0.60 -4.29 0.24
CA ILE A 213 0.69 -2.99 -0.41
C ILE A 213 -0.69 -2.56 -0.86
N SER A 214 -1.06 -1.29 -0.62
CA SER A 214 -2.27 -0.73 -1.21
C SER A 214 -2.04 -0.22 -2.63
N SER A 215 -3.10 -0.26 -3.43
CA SER A 215 -3.09 0.31 -4.77
C SER A 215 -2.84 1.82 -4.78
N ALA A 216 -3.18 2.53 -3.69
CA ALA A 216 -2.99 3.97 -3.57
C ALA A 216 -1.51 4.37 -3.48
N THR A 217 -0.66 3.50 -2.94
CA THR A 217 0.76 3.80 -2.69
C THR A 217 1.70 3.02 -3.58
N PHE A 218 1.19 2.08 -4.39
CA PHE A 218 2.03 1.32 -5.32
C PHE A 218 2.67 2.22 -6.38
N PRO A 219 3.98 2.19 -6.54
CA PRO A 219 4.68 3.00 -7.52
C PRO A 219 4.50 2.41 -8.93
N SER A 220 3.84 3.17 -9.81
CA SER A 220 3.55 2.76 -11.19
C SER A 220 4.52 3.34 -12.24
N TYR A 221 5.47 4.15 -11.81
CA TYR A 221 6.32 4.98 -12.67
C TYR A 221 7.21 4.21 -13.65
N PHE A 222 7.52 2.94 -13.41
CA PHE A 222 8.35 2.10 -14.26
C PHE A 222 7.56 1.17 -15.20
N LEU A 223 6.21 1.22 -15.17
CA LEU A 223 5.32 0.40 -15.98
C LEU A 223 4.72 1.22 -17.14
N ARG A 224 4.28 0.53 -18.21
CA ARG A 224 3.90 1.18 -19.48
C ARG A 224 2.64 2.03 -19.38
N ASP A 225 1.60 1.52 -18.72
CA ASP A 225 0.28 2.13 -18.59
C ASP A 225 -0.35 1.80 -17.24
N GLU A 226 -1.52 2.40 -16.93
CA GLU A 226 -2.21 2.21 -15.65
C GLU A 226 -2.68 0.77 -15.42
N ASP A 227 -3.25 0.12 -16.42
CA ASP A 227 -3.74 -1.25 -16.27
C ASP A 227 -2.59 -2.24 -16.04
N THR A 228 -1.50 -2.10 -16.77
CA THR A 228 -0.25 -2.87 -16.54
C THR A 228 0.26 -2.64 -15.12
N ALA A 229 0.20 -1.40 -14.62
CA ALA A 229 0.61 -1.08 -13.25
C ALA A 229 -0.28 -1.74 -12.19
N ILE A 230 -1.59 -1.71 -12.38
CA ILE A 230 -2.56 -2.35 -11.48
C ILE A 230 -2.35 -3.87 -11.45
N LEU A 231 -2.16 -4.49 -12.62
CA LEU A 231 -1.94 -5.93 -12.74
C LEU A 231 -0.60 -6.36 -12.10
N ALA A 232 0.48 -5.63 -12.33
CA ALA A 232 1.78 -5.88 -11.72
C ALA A 232 1.71 -5.74 -10.19
N HIS A 233 1.04 -4.70 -9.71
CA HIS A 233 0.77 -4.51 -8.29
C HIS A 233 0.01 -5.71 -7.70
N ALA A 234 -1.13 -6.06 -8.29
CA ALA A 234 -1.95 -7.17 -7.81
C ALA A 234 -1.16 -8.49 -7.77
N LYS A 235 -0.41 -8.81 -8.83
CA LYS A 235 0.42 -10.02 -8.88
C LYS A 235 1.53 -10.00 -7.83
N LEU A 236 2.17 -8.85 -7.61
CA LEU A 236 3.25 -8.71 -6.62
C LEU A 236 2.71 -8.88 -5.20
N ASP A 237 1.58 -8.22 -4.87
CA ASP A 237 0.89 -8.40 -3.59
C ASP A 237 0.49 -9.87 -3.40
N LEU A 238 -0.03 -10.53 -4.42
CA LEU A 238 -0.40 -11.95 -4.37
C LEU A 238 0.82 -12.87 -4.22
N ALA A 239 1.99 -12.49 -4.73
CA ALA A 239 3.22 -13.24 -4.50
C ALA A 239 3.67 -13.15 -3.04
N VAL A 240 3.55 -11.98 -2.42
CA VAL A 240 3.78 -11.75 -0.99
C VAL A 240 2.73 -12.48 -0.16
N PHE A 241 1.45 -12.27 -0.49
CA PHE A 241 0.33 -12.91 0.23
C PHE A 241 0.41 -14.44 0.18
N GLY A 242 0.85 -15.03 -0.94
CA GLY A 242 1.03 -16.47 -1.05
C GLY A 242 1.97 -17.05 0.01
N LYS A 243 3.08 -16.36 0.29
CA LYS A 243 4.01 -16.73 1.37
C LYS A 243 3.38 -16.55 2.77
N ILE A 244 2.56 -15.52 2.94
CA ILE A 244 1.80 -15.30 4.19
C ILE A 244 0.77 -16.42 4.38
N ALA A 245 0.03 -16.75 3.33
CA ALA A 245 -0.98 -17.81 3.36
C ALA A 245 -0.37 -19.19 3.71
N GLU A 246 0.80 -19.49 3.16
CA GLU A 246 1.54 -20.74 3.43
C GLU A 246 1.90 -20.85 4.92
N VAL A 247 2.50 -19.84 5.52
CA VAL A 247 2.93 -19.90 6.94
C VAL A 247 1.75 -19.93 7.91
N LEU A 248 0.61 -19.32 7.56
CA LEU A 248 -0.61 -19.32 8.37
C LEU A 248 -1.51 -20.55 8.10
N GLY A 249 -1.29 -21.27 7.01
CA GLY A 249 -2.17 -22.37 6.60
C GLY A 249 -3.51 -21.85 6.02
N VAL A 250 -3.52 -20.64 5.45
CA VAL A 250 -4.72 -20.05 4.85
C VAL A 250 -5.07 -20.76 3.54
N THR A 251 -6.31 -21.26 3.44
CA THR A 251 -6.83 -21.99 2.27
C THR A 251 -7.88 -21.19 1.49
N ALA A 252 -8.35 -20.06 2.02
CA ALA A 252 -9.30 -19.19 1.35
C ALA A 252 -9.01 -17.71 1.61
N ARG A 253 -9.15 -16.84 0.62
CA ARG A 253 -9.15 -15.38 0.74
C ARG A 253 -10.51 -14.83 0.37
N TYR A 254 -11.08 -13.99 1.24
CA TYR A 254 -12.37 -13.35 1.02
C TYR A 254 -12.19 -11.88 0.67
N ALA A 255 -13.02 -11.38 -0.24
CA ALA A 255 -13.11 -9.97 -0.58
C ALA A 255 -14.56 -9.57 -0.82
N GLY A 256 -14.87 -8.30 -0.62
CA GLY A 256 -16.17 -7.75 -1.01
C GLY A 256 -16.30 -7.58 -2.52
N GLU A 257 -17.51 -7.74 -3.04
CA GLU A 257 -17.82 -7.40 -4.42
C GLU A 257 -17.51 -5.92 -4.69
N GLU A 258 -17.00 -5.61 -5.88
CA GLU A 258 -16.73 -4.24 -6.33
C GLU A 258 -17.31 -4.00 -7.71
N LYS A 259 -18.26 -3.08 -7.82
CA LYS A 259 -18.95 -2.74 -9.08
C LYS A 259 -18.51 -1.41 -9.68
N SER A 260 -17.95 -0.52 -8.85
CA SER A 260 -17.69 0.88 -9.22
C SER A 260 -16.22 1.19 -9.54
N SER A 261 -15.28 0.53 -8.87
CA SER A 261 -13.85 0.78 -9.04
C SER A 261 -13.22 -0.15 -10.08
N HIS A 262 -12.70 0.43 -11.18
CA HIS A 262 -11.95 -0.30 -12.20
C HIS A 262 -10.72 -1.00 -11.60
N VAL A 263 -9.97 -0.30 -10.75
CA VAL A 263 -8.78 -0.83 -10.05
C VAL A 263 -9.13 -2.05 -9.22
N THR A 264 -10.16 -1.95 -8.36
CA THR A 264 -10.55 -3.06 -7.49
C THR A 264 -11.12 -4.25 -8.28
N ARG A 265 -11.80 -3.99 -9.40
CA ARG A 265 -12.27 -5.04 -10.30
C ARG A 265 -11.10 -5.83 -10.89
N LEU A 266 -10.11 -5.15 -11.50
CA LEU A 266 -8.91 -5.81 -12.03
C LEU A 266 -8.15 -6.58 -10.95
N TYR A 267 -8.10 -6.04 -9.75
CA TYR A 267 -7.49 -6.70 -8.61
C TYR A 267 -8.24 -7.99 -8.24
N ASN A 268 -9.58 -7.95 -8.16
CA ASN A 268 -10.40 -9.13 -7.88
C ASN A 268 -10.28 -10.19 -8.98
N GLU A 269 -10.26 -9.79 -10.25
CA GLU A 269 -10.04 -10.69 -11.40
C GLU A 269 -8.65 -11.36 -11.32
N THR A 270 -7.63 -10.61 -10.95
CA THR A 270 -6.27 -11.14 -10.75
C THR A 270 -6.23 -12.12 -9.57
N MET A 271 -6.89 -11.81 -8.45
CA MET A 271 -7.02 -12.73 -7.31
C MET A 271 -7.71 -14.04 -7.72
N ALA A 272 -8.79 -13.94 -8.48
CA ALA A 272 -9.52 -15.12 -8.97
C ALA A 272 -8.66 -16.03 -9.87
N ALA A 273 -7.76 -15.44 -10.65
CA ALA A 273 -6.87 -16.17 -11.54
C ALA A 273 -5.62 -16.73 -10.83
N GLU A 274 -5.05 -16.03 -9.87
CA GLU A 274 -3.73 -16.34 -9.31
C GLU A 274 -3.78 -17.11 -7.98
N LEU A 275 -4.76 -16.84 -7.10
CA LEU A 275 -4.84 -17.50 -5.79
C LEU A 275 -5.06 -19.02 -5.89
N PRO A 276 -5.94 -19.54 -6.78
CA PRO A 276 -6.13 -20.98 -6.92
C PRO A 276 -4.85 -21.73 -7.34
N LYS A 277 -3.97 -21.09 -8.14
CA LYS A 277 -2.68 -21.66 -8.53
C LYS A 277 -1.74 -21.88 -7.33
N ARG A 278 -2.01 -21.19 -6.22
CA ARG A 278 -1.27 -21.26 -4.95
C ARG A 278 -2.00 -22.07 -3.87
N GLY A 279 -3.07 -22.77 -4.24
CA GLY A 279 -3.87 -23.56 -3.30
C GLY A 279 -4.78 -22.72 -2.39
N VAL A 280 -5.02 -21.46 -2.71
CA VAL A 280 -5.90 -20.56 -1.95
C VAL A 280 -7.17 -20.29 -2.76
N ALA A 281 -8.32 -20.71 -2.27
CA ALA A 281 -9.60 -20.39 -2.89
C ALA A 281 -9.90 -18.88 -2.76
N PHE A 282 -10.43 -18.26 -3.81
CA PHE A 282 -10.88 -16.88 -3.76
C PHE A 282 -12.41 -16.82 -3.68
N ARG A 283 -12.94 -16.07 -2.73
CA ARG A 283 -14.38 -15.94 -2.49
C ARG A 283 -14.78 -14.48 -2.45
N ILE A 284 -15.73 -14.11 -3.32
CA ILE A 284 -16.31 -12.77 -3.36
C ILE A 284 -17.65 -12.82 -2.63
N ILE A 285 -17.81 -11.94 -1.65
CA ILE A 285 -19.05 -11.76 -0.90
C ILE A 285 -19.80 -10.54 -1.46
N PRO A 286 -21.08 -10.69 -1.81
CA PRO A 286 -21.92 -9.56 -2.23
C PRO A 286 -21.90 -8.44 -1.19
N ARG A 287 -22.01 -7.19 -1.63
CA ARG A 287 -22.07 -6.05 -0.72
C ARG A 287 -23.31 -6.10 0.15
N LEU A 288 -23.15 -5.67 1.40
CA LEU A 288 -24.28 -5.47 2.30
C LEU A 288 -25.12 -4.30 1.77
N GLU A 289 -26.41 -4.56 1.58
CA GLU A 289 -27.42 -3.56 1.26
C GLU A 289 -28.36 -3.39 2.47
N LEU A 290 -28.58 -2.16 2.89
CA LEU A 290 -29.53 -1.79 3.95
C LEU A 290 -30.50 -0.77 3.39
N CYS A 291 -31.81 -1.06 3.49
CA CYS A 291 -32.88 -0.21 2.96
C CYS A 291 -32.68 0.22 1.48
N GLY A 292 -32.10 -0.65 0.65
CA GLY A 292 -31.85 -0.38 -0.77
C GLY A 292 -30.58 0.45 -1.05
N GLU A 293 -29.80 0.80 -0.02
CA GLU A 293 -28.50 1.48 -0.17
C GLU A 293 -27.34 0.53 0.11
N ILE A 294 -26.30 0.60 -0.75
CA ILE A 294 -25.06 -0.16 -0.55
C ILE A 294 -24.24 0.47 0.58
N VAL A 295 -23.88 -0.34 1.57
CA VAL A 295 -23.02 0.08 2.68
C VAL A 295 -21.56 0.03 2.23
N SER A 296 -20.90 1.19 2.14
CA SER A 296 -19.50 1.31 1.80
C SER A 296 -18.75 2.36 2.62
N ALA A 297 -17.43 2.24 2.71
CA ALA A 297 -16.61 3.26 3.35
C ALA A 297 -16.68 4.60 2.60
N SER A 298 -16.74 4.56 1.28
CA SER A 298 -16.87 5.77 0.45
C SER A 298 -18.18 6.50 0.70
N SER A 299 -19.31 5.77 0.79
CA SER A 299 -20.61 6.35 1.11
C SER A 299 -20.65 6.92 2.53
N ALA A 300 -20.04 6.23 3.50
CA ALA A 300 -19.94 6.72 4.87
C ALA A 300 -19.10 8.01 4.95
N ARG A 301 -17.94 8.06 4.28
CA ARG A 301 -17.12 9.29 4.21
C ARG A 301 -17.88 10.44 3.54
N GLN A 302 -18.59 10.16 2.43
CA GLN A 302 -19.38 11.19 1.76
C GLN A 302 -20.47 11.76 2.70
N ALA A 303 -21.16 10.91 3.44
CA ALA A 303 -22.16 11.36 4.40
C ALA A 303 -21.55 12.23 5.53
N ILE A 304 -20.35 11.86 6.02
CA ILE A 304 -19.61 12.67 7.01
C ILE A 304 -19.16 14.01 6.41
N HIS A 305 -18.64 13.98 5.16
CA HIS A 305 -18.23 15.18 4.42
C HIS A 305 -19.39 16.17 4.30
N ASP A 306 -20.56 15.68 3.93
CA ASP A 306 -21.78 16.47 3.70
C ASP A 306 -22.47 16.88 5.01
N GLY A 307 -21.91 16.53 6.16
CA GLY A 307 -22.49 16.82 7.49
C GLY A 307 -23.71 15.95 7.86
N GLN A 308 -23.98 14.89 7.10
CA GLN A 308 -25.11 13.98 7.29
C GLN A 308 -24.74 12.81 8.22
N LEU A 309 -24.40 13.10 9.47
CA LEU A 309 -23.94 12.08 10.43
C LEU A 309 -24.97 10.99 10.68
N GLU A 310 -26.28 11.31 10.69
CA GLU A 310 -27.35 10.31 10.82
C GLU A 310 -27.30 9.27 9.67
N LYS A 311 -27.02 9.73 8.45
CA LYS A 311 -26.85 8.85 7.30
C LYS A 311 -25.59 8.01 7.43
N ALA A 312 -24.48 8.59 7.91
CA ALA A 312 -23.27 7.86 8.21
C ALA A 312 -23.49 6.80 9.30
N ALA A 313 -24.21 7.13 10.37
CA ALA A 313 -24.54 6.24 11.49
C ALA A 313 -25.23 4.95 11.03
N PHE A 314 -26.09 5.03 10.01
CA PHE A 314 -26.74 3.86 9.43
C PHE A 314 -25.75 2.85 8.80
N MET A 315 -24.60 3.32 8.31
CA MET A 315 -23.56 2.51 7.67
C MET A 315 -22.48 2.04 8.64
N LEU A 316 -22.41 2.63 9.84
CA LEU A 316 -21.34 2.38 10.81
C LEU A 316 -21.76 1.35 11.87
N PRO A 317 -20.87 0.40 12.25
CA PRO A 317 -21.09 -0.39 13.44
C PRO A 317 -20.89 0.48 14.69
N GLU A 318 -21.32 -0.02 15.84
CA GLU A 318 -21.31 0.72 17.11
C GLU A 318 -19.93 1.28 17.47
N SER A 319 -18.85 0.52 17.24
CA SER A 319 -17.46 0.96 17.50
C SER A 319 -17.11 2.23 16.72
N SER A 320 -17.43 2.26 15.42
CA SER A 320 -17.16 3.42 14.57
C SER A 320 -18.12 4.57 14.85
N LEU A 321 -19.40 4.28 15.15
CA LEU A 321 -20.39 5.30 15.46
C LEU A 321 -20.00 6.08 16.72
N ARG A 322 -19.70 5.40 17.82
CA ARG A 322 -19.25 6.03 19.07
C ARG A 322 -18.01 6.92 18.86
N TYR A 323 -17.09 6.51 17.99
CA TYR A 323 -15.93 7.33 17.65
C TYR A 323 -16.36 8.63 16.95
N PHE A 324 -17.19 8.55 15.90
CA PHE A 324 -17.61 9.75 15.15
C PHE A 324 -18.58 10.66 15.92
N GLU A 325 -19.19 10.20 17.00
CA GLU A 325 -19.97 10.97 17.95
C GLU A 325 -19.14 11.62 19.06
N SER A 326 -17.85 11.25 19.18
CA SER A 326 -16.96 11.79 20.20
C SER A 326 -16.13 12.98 19.70
N ASP A 327 -15.65 13.80 20.63
CA ASP A 327 -14.74 14.94 20.35
C ASP A 327 -13.41 14.48 19.71
N GLU A 328 -13.00 13.23 19.97
CA GLU A 328 -11.78 12.65 19.38
C GLU A 328 -11.85 12.60 17.85
N ALA A 329 -13.00 12.50 17.26
CA ALA A 329 -13.18 12.45 15.81
C ALA A 329 -13.08 13.80 15.12
N GLU A 330 -13.07 14.92 15.86
CA GLU A 330 -13.09 16.27 15.27
C GLU A 330 -11.97 16.51 14.23
N PRO A 331 -10.68 16.13 14.48
CA PRO A 331 -9.61 16.28 13.49
C PRO A 331 -9.87 15.46 12.23
N VAL A 332 -10.39 14.24 12.37
CA VAL A 332 -10.72 13.34 11.26
C VAL A 332 -11.91 13.86 10.45
N ILE A 333 -12.95 14.35 11.12
CA ILE A 333 -14.11 14.97 10.46
C ILE A 333 -13.68 16.21 9.67
N LYS A 334 -12.80 17.05 10.23
CA LYS A 334 -12.23 18.21 9.52
C LYS A 334 -11.41 17.76 8.30
N ALA A 335 -10.59 16.72 8.44
CA ALA A 335 -9.82 16.18 7.33
C ALA A 335 -10.74 15.64 6.21
N ILE A 336 -11.79 14.90 6.55
CA ILE A 336 -12.78 14.39 5.59
C ILE A 336 -13.50 15.55 4.87
N ARG A 337 -13.90 16.61 5.58
CA ARG A 337 -14.58 17.78 5.01
C ARG A 337 -13.67 18.64 4.13
N ALA A 338 -12.35 18.57 4.34
CA ALA A 338 -11.38 19.30 3.53
C ALA A 338 -10.98 18.56 2.23
N MET A 339 -11.50 17.34 1.99
CA MET A 339 -11.23 16.59 0.76
C MET A 339 -12.08 17.16 -0.39
N ASP A 340 -11.47 17.35 -1.56
CA ASP A 340 -12.20 17.75 -2.79
C ASP A 340 -13.18 16.66 -3.23
N GLU A 341 -12.79 15.38 -3.07
CA GLU A 341 -13.62 14.21 -3.35
C GLU A 341 -13.51 13.19 -2.20
N ALA A 342 -14.52 13.13 -1.32
CA ALA A 342 -14.53 12.20 -0.21
C ALA A 342 -14.74 10.72 -0.62
N ARG A 343 -15.19 10.47 -1.86
CA ARG A 343 -15.40 9.12 -2.40
C ARG A 343 -14.12 8.42 -2.83
N HIS A 344 -13.16 9.18 -3.35
CA HIS A 344 -11.91 8.69 -3.92
C HIS A 344 -10.73 9.30 -3.18
N TYR A 345 -9.81 8.46 -2.69
CA TYR A 345 -8.50 8.87 -2.21
C TYR A 345 -7.48 7.76 -2.53
#